data_afca1bff7798648ead09cdad2676af40
#
_entry.id   afca1bff7798648ead09cdad2676af40
#
_cell.length_a   1.000
_cell.length_b   1.000
_cell.length_c   1.000
_cell.angle_alpha   90.00
_cell.angle_beta   90.00
_cell.angle_gamma   90.00
#
_symmetry.space_group_name_H-M   'P 1'
#
loop_
_entity.id
_entity.type
_entity.pdbx_description
1 polymer ?
#
loop_
_entity_poly.entity_id
_entity_poly.type
_entity_poly.pdbx_seq_one_letter_code
_entity_poly.pdbx_strand_id
1 'polypeptide(L)'
;MQGLTELLLLPLVGAVTIGVFKSVVPQRFAGIWASVLLVASFALAVLADIHLAGLPAGHREISGTLFNWVTGFGPKIGWNVYLDPLSGIWLLVITGVGALIHIYSNGYMHDDPDRGRFFGYLNFFIFSMLLLVLAGNLLILLIGWGLVGLASYLLIGFWYHRPSAVRAAKKAFVMNTVGDVGILIGLALLYVRFHTVTYTGLFASFAHATPNTAFFEWTAVLLFIGAMAKSAQFPLSGWLVDAMEGPTPVSALIHAATMVTAGVYLMARLYPLLRLAPDVRYAVAAIGAFTAIYAASSAFFQQDIKKVLAYSTLSQLGYMFLALGVGAYTAGVFHFMTHAFFKACLFSSRRIGDSCFGRRTRPESNGRTL
;
A
#
# COMPACT_ATOMS: atom_id res chain seq x y z
N MET A 1 2.81 -19.46 12.83
CA MET A 1 2.56 -19.69 11.39
C MET A 1 1.08 -19.73 11.07
N GLN A 2 0.29 -20.60 11.70
CA GLN A 2 -1.15 -20.74 11.39
C GLN A 2 -1.91 -19.41 11.49
N GLY A 3 -1.76 -18.67 12.58
CA GLY A 3 -2.41 -17.36 12.74
C GLY A 3 -2.04 -16.30 11.69
N LEU A 4 -0.80 -16.30 11.16
CA LEU A 4 -0.40 -15.38 10.07
C LEU A 4 -1.07 -15.74 8.74
N THR A 5 -1.26 -17.04 8.48
CA THR A 5 -1.98 -17.50 7.28
C THR A 5 -3.45 -17.11 7.35
N GLU A 6 -4.08 -17.33 8.49
CA GLU A 6 -5.48 -16.94 8.73
C GLU A 6 -5.67 -15.43 8.59
N LEU A 7 -4.82 -14.64 9.21
CA LEU A 7 -4.81 -13.18 9.12
C LEU A 7 -4.75 -12.70 7.66
N LEU A 8 -3.91 -13.31 6.84
CA LEU A 8 -3.77 -12.98 5.42
C LEU A 8 -5.01 -13.38 4.63
N LEU A 9 -5.58 -14.56 4.91
CA LEU A 9 -6.68 -15.12 4.12
C LEU A 9 -8.05 -14.53 4.48
N LEU A 10 -8.28 -14.03 5.68
CA LEU A 10 -9.57 -13.47 6.09
C LEU A 10 -10.09 -12.35 5.15
N PRO A 11 -9.30 -11.34 4.77
CA PRO A 11 -9.75 -10.35 3.79
C PRO A 11 -9.98 -10.95 2.39
N LEU A 12 -9.20 -11.96 1.99
CA LEU A 12 -9.43 -12.66 0.73
C LEU A 12 -10.77 -13.41 0.74
N VAL A 13 -11.10 -14.11 1.83
CA VAL A 13 -12.40 -14.75 2.02
C VAL A 13 -13.51 -13.71 1.91
N GLY A 14 -13.35 -12.53 2.52
CA GLY A 14 -14.30 -11.44 2.38
C GLY A 14 -14.46 -10.97 0.93
N ALA A 15 -13.35 -10.78 0.22
CA ALA A 15 -13.38 -10.36 -1.18
C ALA A 15 -14.09 -11.38 -2.09
N VAL A 16 -13.79 -12.68 -1.91
CA VAL A 16 -14.37 -13.76 -2.72
C VAL A 16 -15.84 -13.97 -2.40
N THR A 17 -16.21 -14.06 -1.11
CA THR A 17 -17.60 -14.29 -0.70
C THR A 17 -18.54 -13.16 -1.11
N ILE A 18 -18.07 -11.91 -1.04
CA ILE A 18 -18.86 -10.73 -1.42
C ILE A 18 -18.81 -10.48 -2.93
N GLY A 19 -17.63 -10.60 -3.53
CA GLY A 19 -17.41 -10.23 -4.94
C GLY A 19 -17.84 -11.27 -5.93
N VAL A 20 -17.52 -12.55 -5.67
CA VAL A 20 -17.79 -13.67 -6.58
C VAL A 20 -19.09 -14.37 -6.20
N PHE A 21 -19.27 -14.71 -4.93
CA PHE A 21 -20.44 -15.44 -4.45
C PHE A 21 -21.52 -14.51 -3.87
N LYS A 22 -22.06 -13.62 -4.71
CA LYS A 22 -23.10 -12.63 -4.32
C LYS A 22 -24.35 -13.27 -3.67
N SER A 23 -24.62 -14.54 -3.92
CA SER A 23 -25.72 -15.30 -3.33
C SER A 23 -25.46 -15.68 -1.87
N VAL A 24 -24.20 -15.77 -1.45
CA VAL A 24 -23.82 -16.18 -0.08
C VAL A 24 -24.00 -15.04 0.90
N VAL A 25 -23.64 -13.81 0.51
CA VAL A 25 -23.76 -12.62 1.37
C VAL A 25 -24.72 -11.62 0.72
N PRO A 26 -25.92 -11.43 1.26
CA PRO A 26 -26.83 -10.40 0.77
C PRO A 26 -26.18 -9.02 0.83
N GLN A 27 -26.41 -8.19 -0.19
CA GLN A 27 -25.76 -6.86 -0.33
C GLN A 27 -25.87 -5.98 0.91
N ARG A 28 -27.00 -6.04 1.62
CA ARG A 28 -27.24 -5.29 2.87
C ARG A 28 -26.28 -5.66 4.00
N PHE A 29 -25.77 -6.89 4.03
CA PHE A 29 -24.84 -7.38 5.04
C PHE A 29 -23.37 -7.37 4.59
N ALA A 30 -23.10 -7.12 3.31
CA ALA A 30 -21.75 -7.16 2.74
C ALA A 30 -20.76 -6.29 3.52
N GLY A 31 -21.16 -5.10 3.91
CA GLY A 31 -20.29 -4.20 4.67
C GLY A 31 -20.02 -4.67 6.10
N ILE A 32 -21.03 -5.25 6.77
CA ILE A 32 -20.85 -5.81 8.12
C ILE A 32 -19.92 -7.02 8.06
N TRP A 33 -20.15 -7.93 7.11
CA TRP A 33 -19.32 -9.11 6.90
C TRP A 33 -17.87 -8.73 6.61
N ALA A 34 -17.65 -7.81 5.68
CA ALA A 34 -16.32 -7.28 5.36
C ALA A 34 -15.61 -6.69 6.59
N SER A 35 -16.33 -5.90 7.38
CA SER A 35 -15.78 -5.27 8.58
C SER A 35 -15.42 -6.30 9.67
N VAL A 36 -16.27 -7.30 9.88
CA VAL A 36 -16.02 -8.37 10.88
C VAL A 36 -14.76 -9.14 10.53
N LEU A 37 -14.60 -9.54 9.26
CA LEU A 37 -13.40 -10.26 8.82
C LEU A 37 -12.13 -9.43 8.99
N LEU A 38 -12.21 -8.13 8.75
CA LEU A 38 -11.04 -7.27 8.92
C LEU A 38 -10.74 -6.97 10.39
N VAL A 39 -11.75 -6.83 11.25
CA VAL A 39 -11.55 -6.72 12.71
C VAL A 39 -10.93 -8.02 13.25
N ALA A 40 -11.35 -9.17 12.77
CA ALA A 40 -10.72 -10.45 13.11
C ALA A 40 -9.25 -10.50 12.65
N SER A 41 -8.96 -10.04 11.43
CA SER A 41 -7.57 -9.90 10.95
C SER A 41 -6.75 -8.96 11.84
N PHE A 42 -7.32 -7.85 12.30
CA PHE A 42 -6.65 -6.93 13.20
C PHE A 42 -6.35 -7.58 14.57
N ALA A 43 -7.32 -8.32 15.13
CA ALA A 43 -7.09 -9.05 16.38
C ALA A 43 -5.94 -10.06 16.24
N LEU A 44 -5.89 -10.81 15.14
CA LEU A 44 -4.78 -11.72 14.85
C LEU A 44 -3.45 -10.99 14.63
N ALA A 45 -3.48 -9.80 14.03
CA ALA A 45 -2.29 -8.96 13.86
C ALA A 45 -1.73 -8.53 15.23
N VAL A 46 -2.58 -8.08 16.14
CA VAL A 46 -2.18 -7.69 17.51
C VAL A 46 -1.58 -8.89 18.24
N LEU A 47 -2.20 -10.06 18.17
CA LEU A 47 -1.67 -11.28 18.81
C LEU A 47 -0.30 -11.69 18.22
N ALA A 48 -0.15 -11.60 16.90
CA ALA A 48 1.11 -11.89 16.22
C ALA A 48 2.23 -10.93 16.64
N ASP A 49 1.90 -9.63 16.79
CA ASP A 49 2.87 -8.62 17.18
C ASP A 49 3.25 -8.72 18.67
N ILE A 50 2.30 -9.04 19.55
CA ILE A 50 2.58 -9.36 20.97
C ILE A 50 3.51 -10.57 21.06
N HIS A 51 3.26 -11.63 20.28
CA HIS A 51 4.14 -12.79 20.24
C HIS A 51 5.54 -12.42 19.76
N LEU A 52 5.63 -11.63 18.68
CA LEU A 52 6.90 -11.14 18.15
C LEU A 52 7.69 -10.31 19.18
N ALA A 53 6.99 -9.43 19.92
CA ALA A 53 7.59 -8.60 20.97
C ALA A 53 8.14 -9.43 22.14
N GLY A 54 7.53 -10.57 22.43
CA GLY A 54 7.98 -11.52 23.45
C GLY A 54 9.24 -12.30 23.08
N LEU A 55 9.66 -12.29 21.80
CA LEU A 55 10.89 -12.97 21.38
C LEU A 55 12.14 -12.17 21.78
N PRO A 56 13.30 -12.85 22.00
CA PRO A 56 14.57 -12.18 22.30
C PRO A 56 14.93 -11.14 21.22
N ALA A 57 15.51 -10.01 21.63
CA ALA A 57 15.76 -8.86 20.78
C ALA A 57 16.55 -9.18 19.47
N GLY A 58 17.42 -10.19 19.50
CA GLY A 58 18.20 -10.62 18.31
C GLY A 58 17.48 -11.61 17.38
N HIS A 59 16.30 -12.10 17.75
CA HIS A 59 15.55 -13.15 17.02
C HIS A 59 14.07 -12.79 16.85
N ARG A 60 13.75 -11.51 16.73
CA ARG A 60 12.38 -11.03 16.51
C ARG A 60 11.98 -11.18 15.06
N GLU A 61 11.86 -12.42 14.63
CA GLU A 61 11.35 -12.76 13.30
C GLU A 61 10.54 -14.04 13.34
N ILE A 62 9.45 -14.08 12.60
CA ILE A 62 8.60 -15.25 12.39
C ILE A 62 8.56 -15.48 10.90
N SER A 63 9.21 -16.53 10.43
CA SER A 63 9.24 -16.89 9.01
C SER A 63 8.73 -18.31 8.81
N GLY A 64 8.16 -18.55 7.63
CA GLY A 64 7.75 -19.88 7.25
C GLY A 64 7.26 -19.96 5.82
N THR A 65 7.28 -21.17 5.28
CA THR A 65 6.84 -21.47 3.92
C THR A 65 5.46 -22.13 3.98
N LEU A 66 4.47 -21.55 3.29
CA LEU A 66 3.13 -22.12 3.20
C LEU A 66 3.14 -23.31 2.25
N PHE A 67 3.73 -23.15 1.08
CA PHE A 67 3.94 -24.21 0.08
C PHE A 67 5.09 -23.83 -0.85
N ASN A 68 5.69 -24.83 -1.49
CA ASN A 68 6.69 -24.62 -2.53
C ASN A 68 5.97 -24.41 -3.86
N TRP A 69 6.17 -23.24 -4.47
CA TRP A 69 5.48 -22.89 -5.72
C TRP A 69 6.29 -23.31 -6.95
N VAL A 70 7.57 -22.94 -6.99
CA VAL A 70 8.45 -23.29 -8.10
C VAL A 70 9.47 -24.30 -7.60
N THR A 71 9.36 -25.56 -8.07
CA THR A 71 10.21 -26.68 -7.65
C THR A 71 10.99 -27.32 -8.80
N GLY A 72 10.90 -26.75 -10.03
CA GLY A 72 11.53 -27.26 -11.24
C GLY A 72 13.01 -26.91 -11.37
N PHE A 73 13.50 -26.87 -12.63
CA PHE A 73 14.87 -26.54 -12.97
C PHE A 73 15.21 -25.09 -12.56
N GLY A 74 15.72 -24.90 -11.33
CA GLY A 74 16.09 -23.58 -10.83
C GLY A 74 15.90 -23.43 -9.31
N PRO A 75 15.75 -22.22 -8.80
CA PRO A 75 15.59 -21.98 -7.38
C PRO A 75 14.28 -22.53 -6.85
N LYS A 76 14.32 -23.10 -5.67
CA LYS A 76 13.11 -23.43 -4.91
C LYS A 76 12.49 -22.13 -4.40
N ILE A 77 11.47 -21.61 -5.09
CA ILE A 77 10.73 -20.44 -4.64
C ILE A 77 9.49 -20.93 -3.91
N GLY A 78 9.47 -20.71 -2.60
CA GLY A 78 8.32 -21.00 -1.76
C GLY A 78 7.42 -19.76 -1.60
N TRP A 79 6.16 -19.99 -1.29
CA TRP A 79 5.26 -18.96 -0.80
C TRP A 79 5.57 -18.69 0.67
N ASN A 80 6.55 -17.82 0.89
CA ASN A 80 7.10 -17.55 2.20
C ASN A 80 6.41 -16.35 2.84
N VAL A 81 6.07 -16.49 4.11
CA VAL A 81 5.57 -15.41 4.97
C VAL A 81 6.69 -15.00 5.92
N TYR A 82 6.87 -13.71 6.11
CA TYR A 82 7.90 -13.13 6.96
C TYR A 82 7.33 -11.98 7.79
N LEU A 83 7.40 -12.11 9.10
CA LEU A 83 6.99 -11.07 10.06
C LEU A 83 8.19 -10.70 10.93
N ASP A 84 8.55 -9.44 10.92
CA ASP A 84 9.55 -8.81 11.75
C ASP A 84 9.01 -7.48 12.29
N PRO A 85 9.72 -6.73 13.15
CA PRO A 85 9.24 -5.47 13.70
C PRO A 85 8.82 -4.44 12.65
N LEU A 86 9.47 -4.42 11.48
CA LEU A 86 9.09 -3.52 10.39
C LEU A 86 7.72 -3.92 9.81
N SER A 87 7.55 -5.16 9.40
CA SER A 87 6.27 -5.65 8.87
C SER A 87 5.17 -5.65 9.92
N GLY A 88 5.48 -5.87 11.22
CA GLY A 88 4.53 -5.77 12.33
C GLY A 88 3.87 -4.40 12.43
N ILE A 89 4.67 -3.32 12.38
CA ILE A 89 4.14 -1.95 12.39
C ILE A 89 3.19 -1.71 11.21
N TRP A 90 3.57 -2.11 9.98
CA TRP A 90 2.69 -1.99 8.82
C TRP A 90 1.44 -2.83 8.95
N LEU A 91 1.56 -4.05 9.46
CA LEU A 91 0.46 -4.97 9.68
C LEU A 91 -0.61 -4.38 10.61
N LEU A 92 -0.20 -3.85 11.77
CA LEU A 92 -1.10 -3.21 12.73
C LEU A 92 -1.80 -1.99 12.14
N VAL A 93 -1.05 -1.14 11.43
CA VAL A 93 -1.60 0.08 10.83
C VAL A 93 -2.59 -0.27 9.70
N ILE A 94 -2.24 -1.20 8.80
CA ILE A 94 -3.10 -1.59 7.67
C ILE A 94 -4.40 -2.21 8.18
N THR A 95 -4.32 -3.15 9.11
CA THR A 95 -5.50 -3.86 9.61
C THR A 95 -6.33 -2.97 10.53
N GLY A 96 -5.70 -2.19 11.43
CA GLY A 96 -6.40 -1.32 12.37
C GLY A 96 -7.08 -0.14 11.69
N VAL A 97 -6.34 0.66 10.93
CA VAL A 97 -6.90 1.79 10.16
C VAL A 97 -7.87 1.27 9.10
N GLY A 98 -7.55 0.14 8.45
CA GLY A 98 -8.43 -0.52 7.50
C GLY A 98 -9.78 -0.91 8.12
N ALA A 99 -9.79 -1.49 9.32
CA ALA A 99 -11.02 -1.86 10.05
C ALA A 99 -11.88 -0.62 10.34
N LEU A 100 -11.27 0.48 10.82
CA LEU A 100 -11.99 1.73 11.08
C LEU A 100 -12.60 2.30 9.79
N ILE A 101 -11.87 2.27 8.67
CA ILE A 101 -12.37 2.72 7.37
C ILE A 101 -13.50 1.81 6.87
N HIS A 102 -13.45 0.49 7.07
CA HIS A 102 -14.54 -0.43 6.72
C HIS A 102 -15.81 -0.12 7.51
N ILE A 103 -15.69 0.10 8.83
CA ILE A 103 -16.81 0.48 9.69
C ILE A 103 -17.42 1.81 9.22
N TYR A 104 -16.58 2.82 8.96
CA TYR A 104 -17.02 4.12 8.42
C TYR A 104 -17.73 3.96 7.06
N SER A 105 -17.21 3.09 6.19
CA SER A 105 -17.76 2.84 4.85
C SER A 105 -19.16 2.26 4.88
N ASN A 106 -19.56 1.56 5.96
CA ASN A 106 -20.92 1.03 6.09
C ASN A 106 -21.98 2.16 6.07
N GLY A 107 -21.70 3.26 6.75
CA GLY A 107 -22.56 4.43 6.69
C GLY A 107 -22.41 5.24 5.40
N TYR A 108 -21.18 5.32 4.87
CA TYR A 108 -20.91 6.09 3.64
C TYR A 108 -21.60 5.50 2.41
N MET A 109 -21.55 4.16 2.24
CA MET A 109 -22.07 3.44 1.08
C MET A 109 -23.46 2.86 1.32
N HIS A 110 -24.21 3.35 2.34
CA HIS A 110 -25.51 2.77 2.72
C HIS A 110 -26.49 2.75 1.55
N ASP A 111 -26.57 3.84 0.80
CA ASP A 111 -27.55 4.06 -0.26
C ASP A 111 -27.00 3.72 -1.67
N ASP A 112 -25.75 3.25 -1.77
CA ASP A 112 -25.15 2.91 -3.06
C ASP A 112 -25.59 1.50 -3.52
N PRO A 113 -26.16 1.35 -4.72
CA PRO A 113 -26.63 0.07 -5.24
C PRO A 113 -25.52 -0.97 -5.42
N ASP A 114 -24.27 -0.52 -5.63
CA ASP A 114 -23.10 -1.36 -5.83
C ASP A 114 -22.28 -1.63 -4.55
N ARG A 115 -22.92 -1.44 -3.39
CA ARG A 115 -22.27 -1.59 -2.08
C ARG A 115 -21.49 -2.90 -1.93
N GLY A 116 -22.04 -4.03 -2.38
CA GLY A 116 -21.34 -5.32 -2.30
C GLY A 116 -20.05 -5.33 -3.11
N ARG A 117 -20.07 -4.80 -4.36
CA ARG A 117 -18.87 -4.69 -5.19
C ARG A 117 -17.80 -3.81 -4.51
N PHE A 118 -18.22 -2.71 -3.87
CA PHE A 118 -17.32 -1.84 -3.13
C PHE A 118 -16.59 -2.57 -2.02
N PHE A 119 -17.30 -3.27 -1.14
CA PHE A 119 -16.69 -3.99 -0.02
C PHE A 119 -15.85 -5.19 -0.47
N GLY A 120 -16.24 -5.86 -1.57
CA GLY A 120 -15.41 -6.89 -2.20
C GLY A 120 -14.05 -6.34 -2.66
N TYR A 121 -14.04 -5.20 -3.36
CA TYR A 121 -12.81 -4.54 -3.79
C TYR A 121 -11.97 -4.02 -2.61
N LEU A 122 -12.63 -3.51 -1.57
CA LEU A 122 -11.95 -2.99 -0.39
C LEU A 122 -11.21 -4.11 0.37
N ASN A 123 -11.87 -5.26 0.56
CA ASN A 123 -11.22 -6.44 1.16
C ASN A 123 -10.09 -7.00 0.27
N PHE A 124 -10.29 -7.04 -1.05
CA PHE A 124 -9.25 -7.46 -1.98
C PHE A 124 -8.02 -6.55 -1.91
N PHE A 125 -8.23 -5.24 -1.73
CA PHE A 125 -7.15 -4.28 -1.56
C PHE A 125 -6.36 -4.53 -0.26
N ILE A 126 -7.06 -4.77 0.86
CA ILE A 126 -6.39 -5.10 2.13
C ILE A 126 -5.62 -6.41 2.02
N PHE A 127 -6.21 -7.48 1.45
CA PHE A 127 -5.50 -8.72 1.19
C PHE A 127 -4.21 -8.50 0.40
N SER A 128 -4.30 -7.74 -0.69
CA SER A 128 -3.15 -7.45 -1.56
C SER A 128 -2.03 -6.72 -0.81
N MET A 129 -2.40 -5.79 0.07
CA MET A 129 -1.44 -5.04 0.87
C MET A 129 -0.81 -5.90 1.98
N LEU A 130 -1.60 -6.76 2.63
CA LEU A 130 -1.08 -7.72 3.61
C LEU A 130 -0.13 -8.73 2.97
N LEU A 131 -0.45 -9.21 1.77
CA LEU A 131 0.42 -10.09 0.99
C LEU A 131 1.78 -9.42 0.70
N LEU A 132 1.76 -8.14 0.31
CA LEU A 132 2.96 -7.35 0.06
C LEU A 132 3.83 -7.23 1.31
N VAL A 133 3.24 -6.88 2.45
CA VAL A 133 3.96 -6.59 3.69
C VAL A 133 4.47 -7.86 4.37
N LEU A 134 3.70 -8.94 4.31
CA LEU A 134 4.08 -10.25 4.87
C LEU A 134 4.90 -11.10 3.91
N ALA A 135 5.24 -10.61 2.72
CA ALA A 135 6.06 -11.33 1.77
C ALA A 135 7.42 -11.70 2.37
N GLY A 136 7.80 -12.97 2.31
CA GLY A 136 9.13 -13.45 2.77
C GLY A 136 10.21 -13.40 1.68
N ASN A 137 9.84 -13.00 0.47
CA ASN A 137 10.76 -12.83 -0.65
C ASN A 137 10.27 -11.75 -1.62
N LEU A 138 11.18 -11.24 -2.44
CA LEU A 138 10.90 -10.17 -3.39
C LEU A 138 9.90 -10.56 -4.49
N LEU A 139 9.77 -11.84 -4.83
CA LEU A 139 8.80 -12.29 -5.84
C LEU A 139 7.36 -12.20 -5.32
N ILE A 140 7.12 -12.68 -4.09
CA ILE A 140 5.80 -12.55 -3.45
C ILE A 140 5.46 -11.08 -3.18
N LEU A 141 6.47 -10.28 -2.80
CA LEU A 141 6.31 -8.82 -2.69
C LEU A 141 5.84 -8.23 -4.03
N LEU A 142 6.47 -8.58 -5.16
CA LEU A 142 6.10 -8.10 -6.49
C LEU A 142 4.67 -8.51 -6.87
N ILE A 143 4.25 -9.73 -6.52
CA ILE A 143 2.85 -10.18 -6.74
C ILE A 143 1.89 -9.30 -5.92
N GLY A 144 2.13 -9.14 -4.62
CA GLY A 144 1.34 -8.24 -3.78
C GLY A 144 1.31 -6.81 -4.31
N TRP A 145 2.44 -6.34 -4.80
CA TRP A 145 2.61 -5.02 -5.39
C TRP A 145 1.74 -4.79 -6.63
N GLY A 146 1.72 -5.74 -7.55
CA GLY A 146 0.84 -5.72 -8.73
C GLY A 146 -0.65 -5.81 -8.35
N LEU A 147 -1.00 -6.69 -7.38
CA LEU A 147 -2.38 -6.83 -6.90
C LEU A 147 -2.89 -5.54 -6.23
N VAL A 148 -2.06 -4.84 -5.45
CA VAL A 148 -2.39 -3.51 -4.90
C VAL A 148 -2.66 -2.52 -6.02
N GLY A 149 -1.88 -2.55 -7.11
CA GLY A 149 -2.11 -1.74 -8.31
C GLY A 149 -3.45 -2.02 -8.96
N LEU A 150 -3.79 -3.29 -9.15
CA LEU A 150 -5.08 -3.73 -9.69
C LEU A 150 -6.24 -3.33 -8.78
N ALA A 151 -6.14 -3.58 -7.49
CA ALA A 151 -7.18 -3.24 -6.52
C ALA A 151 -7.44 -1.72 -6.48
N SER A 152 -6.38 -0.90 -6.56
CA SER A 152 -6.50 0.55 -6.63
C SER A 152 -7.19 1.01 -7.91
N TYR A 153 -6.88 0.40 -9.07
CA TYR A 153 -7.56 0.65 -10.33
C TYR A 153 -9.08 0.42 -10.22
N LEU A 154 -9.48 -0.72 -9.63
CA LEU A 154 -10.89 -1.06 -9.43
C LEU A 154 -11.60 -0.09 -8.48
N LEU A 155 -10.90 0.37 -7.44
CA LEU A 155 -11.45 1.28 -6.43
C LEU A 155 -11.51 2.74 -6.91
N ILE A 156 -10.49 3.25 -7.60
CA ILE A 156 -10.50 4.61 -8.18
C ILE A 156 -11.58 4.69 -9.27
N GLY A 157 -11.66 3.64 -10.13
CA GLY A 157 -12.67 3.52 -11.17
C GLY A 157 -14.01 2.97 -10.71
N PHE A 158 -14.30 2.98 -9.41
CA PHE A 158 -15.53 2.38 -8.86
C PHE A 158 -16.80 2.91 -9.53
N TRP A 159 -16.89 4.22 -9.72
CA TRP A 159 -17.97 4.86 -10.49
C TRP A 159 -17.61 4.90 -11.98
N TYR A 160 -17.52 3.71 -12.60
CA TYR A 160 -17.10 3.54 -14.00
C TYR A 160 -18.01 4.25 -15.03
N HIS A 161 -19.21 4.66 -14.64
CA HIS A 161 -20.09 5.49 -15.47
C HIS A 161 -19.58 6.93 -15.61
N ARG A 162 -18.62 7.37 -14.79
CA ARG A 162 -18.00 8.69 -14.87
C ARG A 162 -16.72 8.62 -15.68
N PRO A 163 -16.64 9.29 -16.86
CA PRO A 163 -15.43 9.26 -17.70
C PRO A 163 -14.19 9.79 -16.98
N SER A 164 -14.36 10.74 -16.02
CA SER A 164 -13.26 11.27 -15.21
C SER A 164 -12.65 10.17 -14.31
N ALA A 165 -13.48 9.38 -13.63
CA ALA A 165 -13.02 8.29 -12.76
C ALA A 165 -12.28 7.20 -13.56
N VAL A 166 -12.80 6.85 -14.76
CA VAL A 166 -12.16 5.87 -15.65
C VAL A 166 -10.79 6.37 -16.13
N ARG A 167 -10.68 7.66 -16.51
CA ARG A 167 -9.39 8.25 -16.92
C ARG A 167 -8.40 8.28 -15.76
N ALA A 168 -8.85 8.67 -14.57
CA ALA A 168 -8.02 8.69 -13.38
C ALA A 168 -7.50 7.30 -12.99
N ALA A 169 -8.37 6.27 -13.05
CA ALA A 169 -7.99 4.89 -12.79
C ALA A 169 -6.96 4.37 -13.79
N LYS A 170 -7.17 4.60 -15.10
CA LYS A 170 -6.22 4.22 -16.15
C LYS A 170 -4.87 4.90 -15.97
N LYS A 171 -4.86 6.21 -15.70
CA LYS A 171 -3.62 6.98 -15.44
C LYS A 171 -2.87 6.42 -14.24
N ALA A 172 -3.56 6.18 -13.13
CA ALA A 172 -2.96 5.60 -11.93
C ALA A 172 -2.36 4.21 -12.22
N PHE A 173 -3.10 3.35 -12.92
CA PHE A 173 -2.64 2.01 -13.27
C PHE A 173 -1.38 2.04 -14.14
N VAL A 174 -1.39 2.80 -15.24
CA VAL A 174 -0.26 2.89 -16.17
C VAL A 174 0.99 3.45 -15.49
N MET A 175 0.85 4.55 -14.71
CA MET A 175 2.00 5.12 -14.01
C MET A 175 2.60 4.15 -12.98
N ASN A 176 1.76 3.37 -12.29
CA ASN A 176 2.24 2.36 -11.36
C ASN A 176 2.91 1.17 -12.07
N THR A 177 2.37 0.74 -13.22
CA THR A 177 2.95 -0.36 -14.01
C THR A 177 4.38 -0.04 -14.49
N VAL A 178 4.67 1.23 -14.81
CA VAL A 178 6.07 1.65 -15.11
C VAL A 178 6.99 1.34 -13.93
N GLY A 179 6.53 1.59 -12.70
CA GLY A 179 7.28 1.23 -11.50
C GLY A 179 7.41 -0.28 -11.29
N ASP A 180 6.34 -1.03 -11.59
CA ASP A 180 6.31 -2.49 -11.44
C ASP A 180 7.39 -3.15 -12.35
N VAL A 181 7.60 -2.62 -13.56
CA VAL A 181 8.69 -3.06 -14.47
C VAL A 181 10.06 -2.80 -13.84
N GLY A 182 10.25 -1.65 -13.21
CA GLY A 182 11.50 -1.36 -12.49
C GLY A 182 11.81 -2.40 -11.38
N ILE A 183 10.80 -2.74 -10.57
CA ILE A 183 10.95 -3.75 -9.52
C ILE A 183 11.26 -5.13 -10.13
N LEU A 184 10.57 -5.50 -11.21
CA LEU A 184 10.78 -6.78 -11.89
C LEU A 184 12.22 -6.92 -12.40
N ILE A 185 12.75 -5.89 -13.07
CA ILE A 185 14.12 -5.90 -13.58
C ILE A 185 15.12 -5.90 -12.40
N GLY A 186 14.91 -5.08 -11.38
CA GLY A 186 15.73 -5.06 -10.17
C GLY A 186 15.79 -6.42 -9.45
N LEU A 187 14.64 -7.08 -9.32
CA LEU A 187 14.55 -8.45 -8.79
C LEU A 187 15.31 -9.45 -9.67
N ALA A 188 15.16 -9.36 -11.00
CA ALA A 188 15.86 -10.24 -11.92
C ALA A 188 17.40 -10.09 -11.81
N LEU A 189 17.90 -8.86 -11.69
CA LEU A 189 19.33 -8.58 -11.48
C LEU A 189 19.84 -9.20 -10.17
N LEU A 190 19.08 -9.01 -9.07
CA LEU A 190 19.43 -9.63 -7.77
C LEU A 190 19.45 -11.15 -7.86
N TYR A 191 18.45 -11.73 -8.53
CA TYR A 191 18.37 -13.17 -8.71
C TYR A 191 19.52 -13.74 -9.54
N VAL A 192 19.85 -13.12 -10.67
CA VAL A 192 20.97 -13.55 -11.53
C VAL A 192 22.31 -13.49 -10.78
N ARG A 193 22.48 -12.51 -9.89
CA ARG A 193 23.74 -12.34 -9.15
C ARG A 193 23.85 -13.23 -7.92
N PHE A 194 22.77 -13.42 -7.16
CA PHE A 194 22.81 -14.07 -5.85
C PHE A 194 22.06 -15.42 -5.81
N HIS A 195 21.36 -15.79 -6.88
CA HIS A 195 20.58 -17.03 -7.00
C HIS A 195 19.54 -17.23 -5.87
N THR A 196 19.12 -16.13 -5.23
CA THR A 196 18.10 -16.10 -4.18
C THR A 196 17.22 -14.88 -4.32
N VAL A 197 15.97 -15.02 -3.87
CA VAL A 197 14.98 -13.92 -3.80
C VAL A 197 14.49 -13.68 -2.38
N THR A 198 14.92 -14.50 -1.41
CA THR A 198 14.53 -14.37 0.00
C THR A 198 15.27 -13.22 0.68
N TYR A 199 14.62 -12.53 1.60
CA TYR A 199 15.27 -11.43 2.32
C TYR A 199 16.48 -11.89 3.11
N THR A 200 16.37 -13.02 3.82
CA THR A 200 17.46 -13.57 4.62
C THR A 200 18.69 -13.92 3.76
N GLY A 201 18.48 -14.56 2.61
CA GLY A 201 19.55 -14.92 1.67
C GLY A 201 20.20 -13.68 1.03
N LEU A 202 19.40 -12.69 0.62
CA LEU A 202 19.91 -11.44 0.05
C LEU A 202 20.71 -10.63 1.08
N PHE A 203 20.19 -10.49 2.30
CA PHE A 203 20.86 -9.70 3.35
C PHE A 203 22.15 -10.36 3.81
N ALA A 204 22.20 -11.69 3.89
CA ALA A 204 23.45 -12.43 4.12
C ALA A 204 24.47 -12.17 3.01
N SER A 205 24.04 -12.16 1.75
CA SER A 205 24.92 -11.84 0.60
C SER A 205 25.39 -10.37 0.61
N PHE A 206 24.55 -9.44 1.02
CA PHE A 206 24.91 -8.01 1.10
C PHE A 206 25.91 -7.71 2.21
N ALA A 207 25.93 -8.49 3.30
CA ALA A 207 26.86 -8.31 4.41
C ALA A 207 28.35 -8.47 3.99
N HIS A 208 28.61 -9.23 2.92
CA HIS A 208 29.94 -9.48 2.38
C HIS A 208 30.24 -8.73 1.08
N ALA A 209 29.31 -7.87 0.64
CA ALA A 209 29.44 -7.14 -0.61
C ALA A 209 30.22 -5.83 -0.44
N THR A 210 30.97 -5.46 -1.47
CA THR A 210 31.65 -4.15 -1.51
C THR A 210 30.67 -3.06 -1.92
N PRO A 211 30.59 -1.94 -1.18
CA PRO A 211 29.80 -0.77 -1.55
C PRO A 211 30.23 -0.15 -2.88
N ASN A 212 29.37 0.71 -3.45
CA ASN A 212 29.65 1.51 -4.66
C ASN A 212 29.99 0.72 -5.92
N THR A 213 29.47 -0.48 -6.08
CA THR A 213 29.54 -1.13 -7.37
C THR A 213 28.39 -0.70 -8.25
N ALA A 214 28.65 -0.47 -9.54
CA ALA A 214 27.61 -0.08 -10.51
C ALA A 214 26.39 -1.03 -10.48
N PHE A 215 26.61 -2.29 -10.14
CA PHE A 215 25.55 -3.29 -9.99
C PHE A 215 24.54 -2.88 -8.90
N PHE A 216 25.01 -2.50 -7.71
CA PHE A 216 24.12 -2.11 -6.60
C PHE A 216 23.44 -0.78 -6.89
N GLU A 217 24.14 0.18 -7.49
CA GLU A 217 23.56 1.47 -7.88
C GLU A 217 22.42 1.27 -8.88
N TRP A 218 22.63 0.56 -9.98
CA TRP A 218 21.57 0.31 -10.97
C TRP A 218 20.40 -0.49 -10.40
N THR A 219 20.68 -1.50 -9.59
CA THR A 219 19.64 -2.29 -8.94
C THR A 219 18.80 -1.42 -7.98
N ALA A 220 19.45 -0.58 -7.19
CA ALA A 220 18.77 0.33 -6.27
C ALA A 220 17.95 1.38 -7.01
N VAL A 221 18.45 1.94 -8.14
CA VAL A 221 17.68 2.86 -9.00
C VAL A 221 16.39 2.21 -9.49
N LEU A 222 16.47 0.98 -10.01
CA LEU A 222 15.31 0.27 -10.55
C LEU A 222 14.24 0.01 -9.49
N LEU A 223 14.66 -0.43 -8.29
CA LEU A 223 13.75 -0.63 -7.16
C LEU A 223 13.18 0.71 -6.64
N PHE A 224 13.98 1.77 -6.68
CA PHE A 224 13.54 3.11 -6.31
C PHE A 224 12.51 3.67 -7.31
N ILE A 225 12.64 3.43 -8.62
CA ILE A 225 11.62 3.79 -9.60
C ILE A 225 10.27 3.14 -9.25
N GLY A 226 10.28 1.88 -8.84
CA GLY A 226 9.09 1.21 -8.32
C GLY A 226 8.48 1.89 -7.11
N ALA A 227 9.32 2.22 -6.13
CA ALA A 227 8.90 2.93 -4.93
C ALA A 227 8.35 4.33 -5.26
N MET A 228 9.01 5.07 -6.18
CA MET A 228 8.55 6.40 -6.64
C MET A 228 7.16 6.33 -7.27
N ALA A 229 6.89 5.34 -8.10
CA ALA A 229 5.60 5.18 -8.77
C ALA A 229 4.45 4.99 -7.76
N LYS A 230 4.57 4.04 -6.82
CA LYS A 230 3.53 3.78 -5.80
C LYS A 230 3.38 4.92 -4.81
N SER A 231 4.49 5.54 -4.40
CA SER A 231 4.48 6.65 -3.44
C SER A 231 4.35 8.02 -4.11
N ALA A 232 4.04 8.03 -5.40
CA ALA A 232 3.79 9.25 -6.19
C ALA A 232 4.91 10.30 -6.06
N GLN A 233 6.19 9.88 -5.94
CA GLN A 233 7.29 10.83 -5.90
C GLN A 233 7.52 11.46 -7.29
N PHE A 234 8.00 12.68 -7.32
CA PHE A 234 8.32 13.36 -8.59
C PHE A 234 9.32 12.54 -9.41
N PRO A 235 9.12 12.37 -10.75
CA PRO A 235 8.08 12.95 -11.60
C PRO A 235 6.79 12.11 -11.70
N LEU A 236 6.68 10.98 -11.01
CA LEU A 236 5.56 10.04 -11.10
C LEU A 236 4.40 10.39 -10.15
N SER A 237 4.19 11.67 -9.84
CA SER A 237 3.23 12.13 -8.82
C SER A 237 1.80 12.39 -9.34
N GLY A 238 1.63 12.60 -10.63
CA GLY A 238 0.40 13.16 -11.20
C GLY A 238 -0.86 12.27 -11.09
N TRP A 239 -0.72 10.98 -10.82
CA TRP A 239 -1.85 10.08 -10.67
C TRP A 239 -2.57 10.20 -9.31
N LEU A 240 -1.82 10.61 -8.26
CA LEU A 240 -2.32 10.59 -6.89
C LEU A 240 -3.44 11.63 -6.67
N VAL A 241 -3.30 12.79 -7.27
CA VAL A 241 -4.31 13.86 -7.20
C VAL A 241 -5.57 13.48 -8.00
N ASP A 242 -5.39 12.84 -9.18
CA ASP A 242 -6.51 12.38 -9.99
C ASP A 242 -7.25 11.20 -9.32
N ALA A 243 -6.58 10.41 -8.49
CA ALA A 243 -7.19 9.31 -7.72
C ALA A 243 -8.29 9.79 -6.74
N MET A 244 -8.43 11.10 -6.51
CA MET A 244 -9.51 11.69 -5.71
C MET A 244 -10.90 11.55 -6.34
N GLU A 245 -11.02 11.12 -7.60
CA GLU A 245 -12.30 10.78 -8.26
C GLU A 245 -13.01 9.58 -7.63
N GLY A 246 -12.29 8.72 -6.91
CA GLY A 246 -12.87 7.60 -6.17
C GLY A 246 -13.68 8.01 -4.94
N PRO A 247 -14.46 7.05 -4.36
CA PRO A 247 -15.17 7.25 -3.12
C PRO A 247 -14.26 7.70 -1.97
N THR A 248 -14.74 8.54 -1.07
CA THR A 248 -13.93 9.09 0.04
C THR A 248 -13.27 8.02 0.92
N PRO A 249 -13.93 6.90 1.30
CA PRO A 249 -13.25 5.84 2.05
C PRO A 249 -12.08 5.21 1.29
N VAL A 250 -12.16 5.13 -0.04
CA VAL A 250 -11.04 4.66 -0.89
C VAL A 250 -9.87 5.62 -0.80
N SER A 251 -10.15 6.93 -0.92
CA SER A 251 -9.11 7.96 -0.76
C SER A 251 -8.48 7.87 0.64
N ALA A 252 -9.28 7.70 1.70
CA ALA A 252 -8.78 7.50 3.05
C ALA A 252 -7.82 6.31 3.12
N LEU A 253 -8.21 5.16 2.56
CA LEU A 253 -7.42 3.93 2.62
C LEU A 253 -6.12 4.03 1.82
N ILE A 254 -6.20 4.48 0.55
CA ILE A 254 -5.03 4.62 -0.35
C ILE A 254 -4.00 5.58 0.24
N HIS A 255 -4.44 6.73 0.77
CA HIS A 255 -3.55 7.83 1.20
C HIS A 255 -3.07 7.71 2.64
N ALA A 256 -3.77 6.97 3.52
CA ALA A 256 -3.38 6.88 4.91
C ALA A 256 -2.36 5.76 5.16
N ALA A 257 -2.75 4.50 4.90
CA ALA A 257 -2.07 3.37 5.49
C ALA A 257 -1.53 2.35 4.48
N THR A 258 -1.87 2.48 3.17
CA THR A 258 -1.70 1.35 2.27
C THR A 258 -0.85 1.66 1.03
N MET A 259 -1.46 1.85 -0.14
CA MET A 259 -0.78 1.87 -1.43
C MET A 259 0.40 2.85 -1.48
N VAL A 260 0.18 4.10 -1.07
CA VAL A 260 1.22 5.14 -1.17
C VAL A 260 2.38 4.93 -0.20
N THR A 261 2.19 4.14 0.84
CA THR A 261 3.23 3.80 1.81
C THR A 261 4.02 2.54 1.44
N ALA A 262 3.58 1.81 0.40
CA ALA A 262 4.28 0.62 -0.08
C ALA A 262 5.71 0.94 -0.56
N GLY A 263 5.93 2.09 -1.21
CA GLY A 263 7.28 2.52 -1.60
C GLY A 263 8.16 2.87 -0.40
N VAL A 264 7.59 3.49 0.64
CA VAL A 264 8.29 3.74 1.91
C VAL A 264 8.69 2.41 2.56
N TYR A 265 7.75 1.43 2.59
CA TYR A 265 8.03 0.08 3.06
C TYR A 265 9.15 -0.59 2.29
N LEU A 266 9.11 -0.54 0.96
CA LEU A 266 10.13 -1.16 0.10
C LEU A 266 11.52 -0.56 0.38
N MET A 267 11.64 0.77 0.45
CA MET A 267 12.91 1.42 0.74
C MET A 267 13.42 1.13 2.16
N ALA A 268 12.52 1.10 3.14
CA ALA A 268 12.87 0.70 4.51
C ALA A 268 13.28 -0.77 4.58
N ARG A 269 12.58 -1.67 3.88
CA ARG A 269 12.90 -3.11 3.82
C ARG A 269 14.26 -3.37 3.17
N LEU A 270 14.57 -2.65 2.12
CA LEU A 270 15.80 -2.80 1.36
C LEU A 270 16.93 -1.84 1.81
N TYR A 271 16.88 -1.37 3.07
CA TYR A 271 17.95 -0.51 3.60
C TYR A 271 19.36 -1.13 3.46
N PRO A 272 19.59 -2.48 3.57
CA PRO A 272 20.91 -3.02 3.36
C PRO A 272 21.44 -2.81 1.93
N LEU A 273 20.55 -2.85 0.93
CA LEU A 273 20.90 -2.50 -0.45
C LEU A 273 21.26 -1.02 -0.59
N LEU A 274 20.44 -0.13 0.01
CA LEU A 274 20.69 1.32 -0.03
C LEU A 274 22.02 1.71 0.66
N ARG A 275 22.49 0.94 1.62
CA ARG A 275 23.82 1.14 2.21
C ARG A 275 24.96 0.82 1.23
N LEU A 276 24.72 -0.09 0.29
CA LEU A 276 25.69 -0.46 -0.77
C LEU A 276 25.62 0.49 -1.97
N ALA A 277 24.57 1.30 -2.08
CA ALA A 277 24.30 2.25 -3.17
C ALA A 277 24.13 3.68 -2.61
N PRO A 278 25.19 4.35 -2.13
CA PRO A 278 25.09 5.65 -1.48
C PRO A 278 24.64 6.75 -2.42
N ASP A 279 24.99 6.72 -3.71
CA ASP A 279 24.58 7.75 -4.68
C ASP A 279 23.06 7.70 -4.88
N VAL A 280 22.47 6.52 -5.01
CA VAL A 280 21.01 6.35 -5.07
C VAL A 280 20.36 6.79 -3.76
N ARG A 281 20.96 6.51 -2.61
CA ARG A 281 20.43 6.96 -1.32
C ARG A 281 20.35 8.48 -1.24
N TYR A 282 21.36 9.22 -1.74
CA TYR A 282 21.30 10.67 -1.85
C TYR A 282 20.23 11.13 -2.84
N ALA A 283 20.07 10.43 -3.96
CA ALA A 283 18.99 10.72 -4.91
C ALA A 283 17.60 10.52 -4.28
N VAL A 284 17.39 9.46 -3.48
CA VAL A 284 16.17 9.23 -2.70
C VAL A 284 15.88 10.42 -1.78
N ALA A 285 16.90 10.91 -1.05
CA ALA A 285 16.75 12.07 -0.18
C ALA A 285 16.40 13.35 -0.97
N ALA A 286 17.10 13.60 -2.06
CA ALA A 286 16.90 14.80 -2.90
C ALA A 286 15.51 14.82 -3.54
N ILE A 287 15.06 13.69 -4.12
CA ILE A 287 13.73 13.56 -4.73
C ILE A 287 12.64 13.66 -3.66
N GLY A 288 12.85 13.08 -2.48
CA GLY A 288 11.95 13.22 -1.35
C GLY A 288 11.78 14.67 -0.90
N ALA A 289 12.89 15.38 -0.71
CA ALA A 289 12.89 16.81 -0.35
C ALA A 289 12.20 17.68 -1.43
N PHE A 290 12.54 17.45 -2.69
CA PHE A 290 11.92 18.16 -3.81
C PHE A 290 10.41 17.92 -3.87
N THR A 291 9.99 16.65 -3.74
CA THR A 291 8.56 16.29 -3.74
C THR A 291 7.83 16.93 -2.57
N ALA A 292 8.44 17.00 -1.38
CA ALA A 292 7.85 17.61 -0.21
C ALA A 292 7.55 19.10 -0.45
N ILE A 293 8.51 19.86 -0.98
CA ILE A 293 8.38 21.29 -1.28
C ILE A 293 7.39 21.51 -2.43
N TYR A 294 7.55 20.79 -3.54
CA TYR A 294 6.68 20.88 -4.72
C TYR A 294 5.22 20.64 -4.35
N ALA A 295 4.95 19.58 -3.59
CA ALA A 295 3.59 19.25 -3.21
C ALA A 295 2.99 20.25 -2.21
N ALA A 296 3.76 20.70 -1.22
CA ALA A 296 3.31 21.71 -0.28
C ALA A 296 2.96 23.02 -1.00
N SER A 297 3.83 23.50 -1.91
CA SER A 297 3.57 24.69 -2.72
C SER A 297 2.32 24.52 -3.61
N SER A 298 2.16 23.36 -4.24
CA SER A 298 1.00 23.07 -5.10
C SER A 298 -0.32 23.04 -4.33
N ALA A 299 -0.29 22.68 -3.04
CA ALA A 299 -1.50 22.63 -2.20
C ALA A 299 -2.15 24.02 -2.03
N PHE A 300 -1.37 25.10 -2.00
CA PHE A 300 -1.89 26.48 -1.86
C PHE A 300 -2.81 26.91 -3.01
N PHE A 301 -2.60 26.36 -4.19
CA PHE A 301 -3.38 26.72 -5.39
C PHE A 301 -4.62 25.85 -5.61
N GLN A 302 -4.88 24.90 -4.70
CA GLN A 302 -6.04 24.00 -4.83
C GLN A 302 -7.27 24.57 -4.15
N GLN A 303 -8.40 24.55 -4.87
CA GLN A 303 -9.71 24.95 -4.32
C GLN A 303 -10.52 23.76 -3.78
N ASP A 304 -10.18 22.55 -4.17
CA ASP A 304 -10.85 21.32 -3.69
C ASP A 304 -10.09 20.73 -2.49
N ILE A 305 -10.79 20.59 -1.36
CA ILE A 305 -10.23 20.04 -0.12
C ILE A 305 -9.65 18.63 -0.33
N LYS A 306 -10.25 17.78 -1.18
CA LYS A 306 -9.68 16.46 -1.49
C LYS A 306 -8.32 16.59 -2.16
N LYS A 307 -8.18 17.52 -3.10
CA LYS A 307 -6.89 17.78 -3.78
C LYS A 307 -5.86 18.35 -2.81
N VAL A 308 -6.25 19.27 -1.92
CA VAL A 308 -5.37 19.77 -0.84
C VAL A 308 -4.87 18.62 0.03
N LEU A 309 -5.75 17.71 0.45
CA LEU A 309 -5.37 16.54 1.24
C LEU A 309 -4.46 15.57 0.48
N ALA A 310 -4.66 15.43 -0.85
CA ALA A 310 -3.78 14.63 -1.71
C ALA A 310 -2.37 15.22 -1.80
N TYR A 311 -2.24 16.52 -2.07
CA TYR A 311 -0.95 17.21 -2.10
C TYR A 311 -0.28 17.20 -0.72
N SER A 312 -1.04 17.34 0.36
CA SER A 312 -0.52 17.17 1.71
C SER A 312 0.04 15.76 1.93
N THR A 313 -0.63 14.71 1.43
CA THR A 313 -0.12 13.34 1.50
C THR A 313 1.18 13.20 0.71
N LEU A 314 1.23 13.76 -0.50
CA LEU A 314 2.41 13.78 -1.35
C LEU A 314 3.62 14.41 -0.65
N SER A 315 3.40 15.57 -0.01
CA SER A 315 4.43 16.26 0.76
C SER A 315 4.94 15.40 1.93
N GLN A 316 4.04 14.77 2.69
CA GLN A 316 4.41 13.93 3.83
C GLN A 316 5.18 12.66 3.39
N LEU A 317 4.80 12.05 2.28
CA LEU A 317 5.58 10.96 1.68
C LEU A 317 6.99 11.45 1.27
N GLY A 318 7.10 12.65 0.72
CA GLY A 318 8.39 13.27 0.44
C GLY A 318 9.30 13.35 1.68
N TYR A 319 8.76 13.75 2.83
CA TYR A 319 9.52 13.75 4.09
C TYR A 319 9.93 12.33 4.52
N MET A 320 9.09 11.32 4.31
CA MET A 320 9.46 9.93 4.62
C MET A 320 10.62 9.46 3.73
N PHE A 321 10.58 9.75 2.42
CA PHE A 321 11.66 9.43 1.49
C PHE A 321 12.95 10.20 1.84
N LEU A 322 12.85 11.47 2.21
CA LEU A 322 14.00 12.24 2.71
C LEU A 322 14.63 11.56 3.92
N ALA A 323 13.81 11.17 4.90
CA ALA A 323 14.30 10.48 6.11
C ALA A 323 15.01 9.16 5.78
N LEU A 324 14.44 8.34 4.88
CA LEU A 324 15.06 7.08 4.44
C LEU A 324 16.36 7.34 3.67
N GLY A 325 16.40 8.36 2.81
CA GLY A 325 17.55 8.71 2.02
C GLY A 325 18.74 9.23 2.85
N VAL A 326 18.49 9.98 3.92
CA VAL A 326 19.56 10.39 4.86
C VAL A 326 19.96 9.28 5.84
N GLY A 327 19.25 8.13 5.82
CA GLY A 327 19.52 7.00 6.70
C GLY A 327 18.79 7.01 8.05
N ALA A 328 17.86 7.95 8.25
CA ALA A 328 17.03 8.05 9.45
C ALA A 328 15.79 7.14 9.36
N TYR A 329 16.00 5.82 9.18
CA TYR A 329 14.93 4.85 8.90
C TYR A 329 13.85 4.82 9.98
N THR A 330 14.25 4.85 11.26
CA THR A 330 13.30 4.88 12.38
C THR A 330 12.39 6.10 12.33
N ALA A 331 12.94 7.28 11.98
CA ALA A 331 12.17 8.50 11.84
C ALA A 331 11.16 8.39 10.67
N GLY A 332 11.57 7.81 9.54
CA GLY A 332 10.69 7.57 8.40
C GLY A 332 9.53 6.63 8.74
N VAL A 333 9.81 5.53 9.46
CA VAL A 333 8.79 4.56 9.91
C VAL A 333 7.86 5.18 10.96
N PHE A 334 8.38 5.93 11.92
CA PHE A 334 7.57 6.64 12.90
C PHE A 334 6.65 7.67 12.24
N HIS A 335 7.18 8.42 11.27
CA HIS A 335 6.38 9.37 10.50
C HIS A 335 5.26 8.66 9.72
N PHE A 336 5.53 7.50 9.12
CA PHE A 336 4.49 6.68 8.48
C PHE A 336 3.36 6.37 9.47
N MET A 337 3.69 5.89 10.67
CA MET A 337 2.69 5.50 11.67
C MET A 337 1.80 6.69 12.06
N THR A 338 2.37 7.83 12.40
CA THR A 338 1.61 9.04 12.77
C THR A 338 0.78 9.57 11.61
N HIS A 339 1.35 9.57 10.40
CA HIS A 339 0.68 10.00 9.17
C HIS A 339 -0.57 9.15 8.86
N ALA A 340 -0.49 7.83 9.03
CA ALA A 340 -1.58 6.92 8.72
C ALA A 340 -2.84 7.24 9.55
N PHE A 341 -2.70 7.42 10.86
CA PHE A 341 -3.81 7.79 11.74
C PHE A 341 -4.35 9.20 11.42
N PHE A 342 -3.46 10.16 11.27
CA PHE A 342 -3.81 11.53 10.98
C PHE A 342 -4.61 11.66 9.67
N LYS A 343 -4.15 11.01 8.60
CA LYS A 343 -4.82 11.05 7.29
C LYS A 343 -6.16 10.31 7.29
N ALA A 344 -6.23 9.14 7.92
CA ALA A 344 -7.48 8.42 8.05
C ALA A 344 -8.55 9.27 8.74
N CYS A 345 -8.18 9.97 9.80
CA CYS A 345 -9.07 10.87 10.52
C CYS A 345 -9.52 12.06 9.64
N LEU A 346 -8.60 12.73 8.96
CA LEU A 346 -8.91 13.89 8.10
C LEU A 346 -9.86 13.55 6.94
N PHE A 347 -9.62 12.43 6.26
CA PHE A 347 -10.51 12.00 5.17
C PHE A 347 -11.90 11.59 5.67
N SER A 348 -11.98 10.93 6.84
CA SER A 348 -13.25 10.48 7.40
C SER A 348 -14.09 11.61 7.97
N SER A 349 -13.48 12.65 8.55
CA SER A 349 -14.17 13.80 9.16
C SER A 349 -14.84 14.72 8.15
N ARG A 350 -14.44 14.69 6.88
CA ARG A 350 -14.97 15.58 5.83
C ARG A 350 -16.49 15.50 5.67
N ARG A 351 -17.09 14.29 5.70
CA ARG A 351 -18.56 14.14 5.56
C ARG A 351 -19.32 14.81 6.71
N ILE A 352 -18.73 14.82 7.90
CA ILE A 352 -19.33 15.49 9.07
C ILE A 352 -19.36 17.01 8.82
N GLY A 353 -18.27 17.57 8.27
CA GLY A 353 -18.21 18.99 7.89
C GLY A 353 -19.23 19.35 6.80
N ASP A 354 -19.32 18.56 5.72
CA ASP A 354 -20.27 18.80 4.62
C ASP A 354 -21.74 18.74 5.09
N SER A 355 -22.06 17.87 6.07
CA SER A 355 -23.39 17.78 6.66
C SER A 355 -23.69 18.91 7.66
N CYS A 356 -22.70 19.34 8.45
CA CYS A 356 -22.86 20.44 9.42
C CYS A 356 -22.96 21.81 8.76
N PHE A 357 -22.28 22.03 7.63
CA PHE A 357 -22.32 23.33 6.91
C PHE A 357 -23.39 23.41 5.82
N GLY A 358 -24.36 22.49 5.78
CA GLY A 358 -25.55 22.60 4.95
C GLY A 358 -25.32 22.56 3.44
N ARG A 359 -24.12 22.19 2.97
CA ARG A 359 -23.91 21.87 1.56
C ARG A 359 -24.49 20.47 1.29
N ARG A 360 -25.80 20.41 1.14
CA ARG A 360 -26.43 19.31 0.41
C ARG A 360 -25.73 19.28 -0.95
N THR A 361 -24.91 18.27 -1.18
CA THR A 361 -24.57 17.87 -2.54
C THR A 361 -25.90 17.55 -3.19
N ARG A 362 -26.43 18.47 -4.02
CA ARG A 362 -27.53 18.15 -4.91
C ARG A 362 -27.13 16.87 -5.64
N PRO A 363 -27.94 15.82 -5.65
CA PRO A 363 -27.77 14.79 -6.65
C PRO A 363 -27.85 15.53 -7.98
N GLU A 364 -26.75 15.52 -8.75
CA GLU A 364 -26.76 16.03 -10.11
C GLU A 364 -27.89 15.27 -10.82
N SER A 365 -28.93 16.02 -11.13
CA SER A 365 -30.11 15.55 -11.85
C SER A 365 -29.63 14.75 -13.05
N ASN A 366 -30.07 13.49 -13.13
CA ASN A 366 -30.06 12.72 -14.35
C ASN A 366 -30.52 13.61 -15.52
N GLY A 367 -29.59 14.10 -16.32
CA GLY A 367 -29.86 14.65 -17.63
C GLY A 367 -30.36 13.54 -18.56
N ARG A 368 -31.57 13.08 -18.34
CA ARG A 368 -32.39 12.55 -19.41
C ARG A 368 -32.98 13.75 -20.12
N THR A 369 -32.37 14.17 -21.18
CA THR A 369 -33.03 14.86 -22.29
C THR A 369 -32.76 14.02 -23.53
N LEU A 370 -33.85 13.68 -24.14
CA LEU A 370 -34.21 13.00 -25.36
C LEU A 370 -33.14 12.90 -26.45
#